data_bc11fd149be23f7d4d744e9d7fcd4fac
#
_entry.id   bc11fd149be23f7d4d744e9d7fcd4fac
#
_cell.length_a   1.000
_cell.length_b   1.000
_cell.length_c   1.000
_cell.angle_alpha   90.00
_cell.angle_beta   90.00
_cell.angle_gamma   90.00
#
_symmetry.space_group_name_H-M   'P 1'
#
loop_
_entity.id
_entity.type
_entity.pdbx_description
1 polymer ?
#
loop_
_entity_poly.entity_id
_entity_poly.type
_entity_poly.pdbx_seq_one_letter_code
_entity_poly.pdbx_strand_id
1 'polypeptide(L)'
;RMIDCVFENQKDDATNIHGWYMAVDEIIDENTLLLRWKNTGQFGINFIKSNDKLEFVDNETMVTYAYAKVKHVEQLNKEYSKVIFEEPLPREIKKNHVVAADDYYPDILIRGCRIQKNRARGMLIGSRGKVVIRNNYFHTAGAAILFEGDGNFWYEQSGVKDVLIIDNIFENCNYGYSNWGRACIAVGSGIPDRKGGYYHHNIRIVDNKFRIFDPRILYLHNVDGCIFSGNKIEKTTDYTYTLSETRNFVYDDCININIEE
;
A
#
# COMPACT_ATOMS: atom_id res chain seq x y z
N ARG A 1 -1.85 16.18 4.36
CA ARG A 1 -3.28 16.38 4.65
C ARG A 1 -4.00 16.76 3.38
N MET A 2 -5.14 16.15 3.09
CA MET A 2 -6.07 16.50 2.02
C MET A 2 -7.41 16.80 2.68
N ILE A 3 -7.87 18.03 2.58
CA ILE A 3 -9.05 18.50 3.31
C ILE A 3 -9.95 19.26 2.34
N ASP A 4 -11.22 18.84 2.26
CA ASP A 4 -12.27 19.45 1.46
C ASP A 4 -11.89 19.63 -0.03
N CYS A 5 -11.18 18.61 -0.58
CA CYS A 5 -10.69 18.57 -1.95
C CYS A 5 -11.63 17.81 -2.87
N VAL A 6 -11.57 18.11 -4.17
CA VAL A 6 -12.28 17.36 -5.21
C VAL A 6 -11.26 16.76 -6.17
N PHE A 7 -11.33 15.41 -6.34
CA PHE A 7 -10.56 14.64 -7.30
C PHE A 7 -11.55 14.01 -8.28
N GLU A 8 -11.61 14.54 -9.47
CA GLU A 8 -12.63 14.13 -10.46
C GLU A 8 -12.06 14.04 -11.86
N ASN A 9 -12.49 13.00 -12.59
CA ASN A 9 -12.17 12.79 -14.02
C ASN A 9 -10.66 12.72 -14.32
N GLN A 10 -9.86 12.25 -13.37
CA GLN A 10 -8.44 12.02 -13.60
C GLN A 10 -8.23 10.81 -14.52
N LYS A 11 -7.15 10.81 -15.28
CA LYS A 11 -6.80 9.71 -16.20
C LYS A 11 -6.16 8.52 -15.50
N ASP A 12 -5.92 8.63 -14.21
CA ASP A 12 -5.38 7.62 -13.31
C ASP A 12 -5.96 7.79 -11.91
N ASP A 13 -5.39 7.15 -10.90
CA ASP A 13 -5.82 7.23 -9.51
C ASP A 13 -5.85 8.69 -8.99
N ALA A 14 -6.69 8.98 -8.01
CA ALA A 14 -6.72 10.31 -7.42
C ALA A 14 -5.41 10.65 -6.70
N THR A 15 -4.84 9.67 -6.02
CA THR A 15 -3.51 9.78 -5.39
C THR A 15 -2.82 8.43 -5.37
N ASN A 16 -1.48 8.45 -5.37
CA ASN A 16 -0.65 7.32 -4.99
C ASN A 16 0.40 7.81 -3.99
N ILE A 17 0.29 7.37 -2.74
CA ILE A 17 1.18 7.75 -1.63
C ILE A 17 1.94 6.51 -1.21
N HIS A 18 3.24 6.50 -1.42
CA HIS A 18 4.10 5.36 -1.12
C HIS A 18 5.53 5.81 -0.82
N GLY A 19 6.31 4.94 -0.21
CA GLY A 19 7.76 5.04 -0.14
C GLY A 19 8.42 4.33 -1.31
N TRP A 20 9.74 4.15 -1.24
CA TRP A 20 10.56 3.59 -2.31
C TRP A 20 11.34 2.38 -1.86
N TYR A 21 11.42 1.38 -2.73
CA TYR A 21 12.35 0.28 -2.58
C TYR A 21 13.45 0.34 -3.65
N MET A 22 14.72 0.22 -3.24
CA MET A 22 15.82 -0.14 -4.14
C MET A 22 16.20 -1.59 -3.93
N ALA A 23 16.47 -2.30 -5.01
CA ALA A 23 16.90 -3.69 -4.95
C ALA A 23 18.41 -3.81 -4.71
N VAL A 24 18.80 -4.81 -3.93
CA VAL A 24 20.20 -5.23 -3.80
C VAL A 24 20.63 -5.86 -5.12
N ASP A 25 21.57 -5.22 -5.81
CA ASP A 25 22.16 -5.76 -7.05
C ASP A 25 23.40 -6.59 -6.76
N GLU A 26 24.25 -6.12 -5.83
CA GLU A 26 25.49 -6.79 -5.44
C GLU A 26 25.84 -6.51 -3.97
N ILE A 27 26.39 -7.50 -3.30
CA ILE A 27 27.02 -7.38 -1.98
C ILE A 27 28.51 -7.23 -2.24
N ILE A 28 29.06 -6.02 -2.11
CA ILE A 28 30.44 -5.71 -2.45
C ILE A 28 31.42 -6.23 -1.39
N ASP A 29 31.07 -5.99 -0.11
CA ASP A 29 31.82 -6.46 1.04
C ASP A 29 30.89 -6.57 2.27
N GLU A 30 31.46 -6.79 3.46
CA GLU A 30 30.71 -7.00 4.69
C GLU A 30 29.84 -5.82 5.14
N ASN A 31 30.10 -4.59 4.66
CA ASN A 31 29.38 -3.38 5.02
C ASN A 31 28.82 -2.61 3.83
N THR A 32 29.01 -3.10 2.59
CA THR A 32 28.77 -2.31 1.40
C THR A 32 27.85 -3.02 0.41
N LEU A 33 26.79 -2.31 -0.02
CA LEU A 33 25.88 -2.75 -1.07
C LEU A 33 25.97 -1.88 -2.31
N LEU A 34 25.79 -2.52 -3.47
CA LEU A 34 25.37 -1.87 -4.69
C LEU A 34 23.85 -2.02 -4.80
N LEU A 35 23.14 -0.90 -4.74
CA LEU A 35 21.69 -0.85 -4.90
C LEU A 35 21.32 -0.38 -6.29
N ARG A 36 20.19 -0.90 -6.79
CA ARG A 36 19.70 -0.58 -8.13
C ARG A 36 18.23 -0.24 -8.13
N TRP A 37 17.86 0.82 -8.83
CA TRP A 37 16.50 1.09 -9.25
C TRP A 37 16.08 0.07 -10.32
N LYS A 38 14.99 -0.65 -10.08
CA LYS A 38 14.44 -1.62 -11.05
C LYS A 38 13.32 -1.04 -11.91
N ASN A 39 12.58 -0.06 -11.38
CA ASN A 39 11.53 0.63 -12.13
C ASN A 39 12.10 1.90 -12.76
N THR A 40 11.99 2.03 -14.09
CA THR A 40 12.54 3.16 -14.84
C THR A 40 11.92 4.51 -14.47
N GLY A 41 10.67 4.52 -13.98
CA GLY A 41 10.00 5.72 -13.49
C GLY A 41 10.63 6.29 -12.21
N GLN A 42 11.50 5.52 -11.54
CA GLN A 42 12.17 5.90 -10.30
C GLN A 42 13.62 6.33 -10.52
N PHE A 43 14.13 6.27 -11.74
CA PHE A 43 15.53 6.59 -12.05
C PHE A 43 15.88 8.03 -11.69
N GLY A 44 16.97 8.20 -10.96
CA GLY A 44 17.46 9.51 -10.52
C GLY A 44 16.88 10.01 -9.20
N ILE A 45 15.92 9.29 -8.61
CA ILE A 45 15.46 9.61 -7.25
C ILE A 45 16.58 9.29 -6.26
N ASN A 46 16.90 10.27 -5.42
CA ASN A 46 17.91 10.13 -4.37
C ASN A 46 17.24 10.32 -3.00
N PHE A 47 16.77 9.21 -2.41
CA PHE A 47 16.10 9.24 -1.12
C PHE A 47 16.98 8.78 0.05
N ILE A 48 18.07 8.05 -0.22
CA ILE A 48 18.97 7.55 0.83
C ILE A 48 20.03 8.62 1.14
N LYS A 49 20.23 8.90 2.41
CA LYS A 49 21.22 9.86 2.90
C LYS A 49 22.10 9.23 3.98
N SER A 50 23.28 9.81 4.21
CA SER A 50 24.11 9.43 5.35
C SER A 50 23.33 9.68 6.66
N ASN A 51 23.47 8.77 7.59
CA ASN A 51 22.75 8.64 8.87
C ASN A 51 21.31 8.14 8.77
N ASP A 52 20.73 7.92 7.61
CA ASP A 52 19.42 7.29 7.50
C ASP A 52 19.47 5.86 8.06
N LYS A 53 18.36 5.44 8.66
CA LYS A 53 18.10 4.05 9.01
C LYS A 53 17.40 3.38 7.84
N LEU A 54 18.01 2.35 7.27
CA LEU A 54 17.37 1.53 6.24
C LEU A 54 16.86 0.21 6.82
N GLU A 55 15.68 -0.20 6.36
CA GLU A 55 15.18 -1.55 6.55
C GLU A 55 15.67 -2.46 5.42
N PHE A 56 15.91 -3.72 5.75
CA PHE A 56 16.18 -4.81 4.81
C PHE A 56 14.95 -5.70 4.74
N VAL A 57 14.42 -5.86 3.55
CA VAL A 57 13.16 -6.57 3.30
C VAL A 57 13.41 -7.72 2.33
N ASP A 58 12.91 -8.88 2.68
CA ASP A 58 12.85 -10.02 1.76
C ASP A 58 11.78 -9.73 0.71
N ASN A 59 12.15 -9.71 -0.56
CA ASN A 59 11.26 -9.33 -1.65
C ASN A 59 10.18 -10.38 -1.96
N GLU A 60 10.30 -11.60 -1.45
CA GLU A 60 9.30 -12.66 -1.64
C GLU A 60 8.22 -12.63 -0.56
N THR A 61 8.60 -12.34 0.68
CA THR A 61 7.68 -12.29 1.83
C THR A 61 7.24 -10.89 2.21
N MET A 62 7.94 -9.87 1.72
CA MET A 62 7.80 -8.46 2.12
C MET A 62 8.03 -8.21 3.62
N VAL A 63 8.69 -9.14 4.31
CA VAL A 63 9.01 -9.03 5.74
C VAL A 63 10.34 -8.32 5.93
N THR A 64 10.34 -7.31 6.78
CA THR A 64 11.56 -6.65 7.24
C THR A 64 12.26 -7.57 8.23
N TYR A 65 13.50 -7.96 7.93
CA TYR A 65 14.28 -8.88 8.77
C TYR A 65 15.45 -8.21 9.51
N ALA A 66 15.87 -7.02 9.07
CA ALA A 66 16.94 -6.27 9.72
C ALA A 66 16.86 -4.78 9.42
N TYR A 67 17.65 -4.04 10.17
CA TYR A 67 17.88 -2.60 9.98
C TYR A 67 19.37 -2.31 10.09
N ALA A 68 19.86 -1.31 9.34
CA ALA A 68 21.19 -0.77 9.54
C ALA A 68 21.24 0.73 9.22
N LYS A 69 22.22 1.39 9.82
CA LYS A 69 22.43 2.82 9.64
C LYS A 69 23.42 3.10 8.51
N VAL A 70 23.05 4.01 7.61
CA VAL A 70 23.89 4.43 6.50
C VAL A 70 25.04 5.31 6.99
N LYS A 71 26.26 4.85 6.76
CA LYS A 71 27.47 5.64 7.00
C LYS A 71 27.74 6.60 5.86
N HIS A 72 27.63 6.12 4.63
CA HIS A 72 27.89 6.90 3.43
C HIS A 72 27.10 6.36 2.25
N VAL A 73 26.66 7.27 1.39
CA VAL A 73 26.01 6.91 0.11
C VAL A 73 26.65 7.70 -1.03
N GLU A 74 26.90 7.01 -2.14
CA GLU A 74 27.39 7.57 -3.40
C GLU A 74 26.43 7.17 -4.52
N GLN A 75 25.77 8.15 -5.12
CA GLN A 75 24.98 7.92 -6.34
C GLN A 75 25.92 7.82 -7.54
N LEU A 76 26.12 6.61 -8.05
CA LEU A 76 27.05 6.36 -9.17
C LEU A 76 26.48 6.88 -10.50
N ASN A 77 25.17 6.75 -10.67
CA ASN A 77 24.42 7.27 -11.81
C ASN A 77 22.92 7.28 -11.48
N LYS A 78 22.05 7.52 -12.47
CA LYS A 78 20.59 7.57 -12.26
C LYS A 78 19.97 6.25 -11.80
N GLU A 79 20.66 5.13 -11.97
CA GLU A 79 20.15 3.77 -11.72
C GLU A 79 20.80 3.13 -10.49
N TYR A 80 22.06 3.46 -10.20
CA TYR A 80 22.84 2.78 -9.16
C TYR A 80 23.32 3.71 -8.06
N SER A 81 23.24 3.20 -6.83
CA SER A 81 23.81 3.81 -5.63
C SER A 81 24.68 2.81 -4.86
N LYS A 82 25.88 3.23 -4.46
CA LYS A 82 26.74 2.48 -3.55
C LYS A 82 26.47 2.98 -2.14
N VAL A 83 26.11 2.06 -1.23
CA VAL A 83 25.77 2.38 0.15
C VAL A 83 26.68 1.62 1.11
N ILE A 84 27.33 2.36 2.02
CA ILE A 84 28.16 1.84 3.06
C ILE A 84 27.43 1.99 4.39
N PHE A 85 27.35 0.94 5.19
CA PHE A 85 26.69 0.89 6.49
C PHE A 85 27.68 1.02 7.64
N GLU A 86 27.20 1.46 8.82
CA GLU A 86 28.02 1.58 10.04
C GLU A 86 28.36 0.18 10.60
N GLU A 87 27.39 -0.74 10.54
CA GLU A 87 27.52 -2.13 11.02
C GLU A 87 27.64 -3.11 9.86
N PRO A 88 28.12 -4.34 10.12
CA PRO A 88 28.10 -5.41 9.13
C PRO A 88 26.69 -5.72 8.65
N LEU A 89 26.57 -6.04 7.39
CA LEU A 89 25.30 -6.44 6.75
C LEU A 89 24.70 -7.69 7.41
N PRO A 90 23.36 -7.81 7.46
CA PRO A 90 22.72 -9.01 7.97
C PRO A 90 23.07 -10.22 7.13
N ARG A 91 23.22 -11.38 7.78
CA ARG A 91 23.62 -12.64 7.10
C ARG A 91 22.58 -13.13 6.08
N GLU A 92 21.33 -12.75 6.28
CA GLU A 92 20.18 -13.11 5.44
C GLU A 92 20.16 -12.37 4.10
N ILE A 93 20.96 -11.30 3.96
CA ILE A 93 20.91 -10.45 2.76
C ILE A 93 21.28 -11.21 1.50
N LYS A 94 20.50 -10.99 0.45
CA LYS A 94 20.69 -11.62 -0.87
C LYS A 94 20.45 -10.62 -1.98
N LYS A 95 20.92 -10.94 -3.17
CA LYS A 95 20.55 -10.26 -4.40
C LYS A 95 19.02 -10.27 -4.57
N ASN A 96 18.46 -9.14 -5.02
CA ASN A 96 17.05 -8.84 -5.20
C ASN A 96 16.26 -8.57 -3.91
N HIS A 97 16.78 -8.84 -2.70
CA HIS A 97 16.18 -8.25 -1.52
C HIS A 97 16.09 -6.72 -1.70
N VAL A 98 15.19 -6.08 -1.01
CA VAL A 98 15.01 -4.64 -1.17
C VAL A 98 15.31 -3.88 0.11
N VAL A 99 15.68 -2.62 -0.06
CA VAL A 99 15.92 -1.70 1.05
C VAL A 99 15.07 -0.45 0.91
N ALA A 100 14.64 0.10 2.02
CA ALA A 100 13.90 1.35 2.08
C ALA A 100 14.26 2.16 3.33
N ALA A 101 13.99 3.46 3.30
CA ALA A 101 14.13 4.29 4.48
C ALA A 101 13.04 3.95 5.51
N ASP A 102 13.41 3.84 6.80
CA ASP A 102 12.49 3.51 7.89
C ASP A 102 12.09 4.74 8.74
N ASP A 103 12.57 5.92 8.43
CA ASP A 103 12.42 7.11 9.28
C ASP A 103 11.42 8.15 8.72
N TYR A 104 10.91 7.98 7.50
CA TYR A 104 10.17 9.04 6.80
C TYR A 104 8.75 8.62 6.43
N TYR A 105 7.90 8.35 7.43
CA TYR A 105 6.50 8.01 7.21
C TYR A 105 5.58 9.17 7.58
N PRO A 106 4.87 9.77 6.61
CA PRO A 106 3.92 10.81 6.93
C PRO A 106 2.69 10.26 7.65
N ASP A 107 2.20 10.98 8.65
CA ASP A 107 0.81 10.84 9.05
C ASP A 107 -0.11 11.41 7.97
N ILE A 108 -1.17 10.68 7.63
CA ILE A 108 -2.09 11.01 6.54
C ILE A 108 -3.48 11.33 7.11
N LEU A 109 -4.01 12.48 6.75
CA LEU A 109 -5.41 12.85 7.00
C LEU A 109 -6.09 13.20 5.68
N ILE A 110 -7.12 12.44 5.32
CA ILE A 110 -8.00 12.68 4.17
C ILE A 110 -9.40 12.89 4.72
N ARG A 111 -9.92 14.12 4.59
CA ARG A 111 -11.20 14.50 5.20
C ARG A 111 -12.04 15.41 4.29
N GLY A 112 -13.34 15.14 4.21
CA GLY A 112 -14.29 16.01 3.51
C GLY A 112 -14.08 16.03 1.99
N CYS A 113 -13.35 15.07 1.45
CA CYS A 113 -13.01 15.04 0.03
C CYS A 113 -14.07 14.32 -0.80
N ARG A 114 -14.15 14.70 -2.07
CA ARG A 114 -14.98 14.04 -3.09
C ARG A 114 -14.06 13.40 -4.12
N ILE A 115 -14.08 12.08 -4.21
CA ILE A 115 -13.24 11.28 -5.10
C ILE A 115 -14.14 10.50 -6.04
N GLN A 116 -14.20 10.91 -7.31
CA GLN A 116 -15.17 10.29 -8.22
C GLN A 116 -14.73 10.32 -9.68
N LYS A 117 -15.24 9.33 -10.43
CA LYS A 117 -15.11 9.25 -11.90
C LYS A 117 -13.66 9.26 -12.41
N ASN A 118 -12.71 8.89 -11.59
CA ASN A 118 -11.35 8.69 -12.02
C ASN A 118 -11.24 7.39 -12.83
N ARG A 119 -10.30 7.34 -13.75
CA ARG A 119 -10.17 6.22 -14.70
C ARG A 119 -9.92 4.90 -13.99
N ALA A 120 -9.01 4.84 -13.03
CA ALA A 120 -8.68 3.57 -12.39
C ALA A 120 -9.31 3.49 -11.00
N ARG A 121 -8.67 4.01 -9.99
CA ARG A 121 -9.05 3.82 -8.59
C ARG A 121 -9.27 5.16 -7.90
N GLY A 122 -9.66 5.11 -6.66
CA GLY A 122 -9.68 6.27 -5.79
C GLY A 122 -8.28 6.59 -5.27
N MET A 123 -7.96 6.14 -4.08
CA MET A 123 -6.70 6.46 -3.42
C MET A 123 -5.85 5.22 -3.16
N LEU A 124 -4.59 5.26 -3.59
CA LEU A 124 -3.57 4.31 -3.17
C LEU A 124 -2.79 4.92 -2.01
N ILE A 125 -2.66 4.17 -0.93
CA ILE A 125 -2.06 4.67 0.30
C ILE A 125 -1.10 3.65 0.90
N GLY A 126 0.16 4.05 1.03
CA GLY A 126 1.23 3.25 1.57
C GLY A 126 2.08 4.02 2.56
N SER A 127 1.56 4.28 3.77
CA SER A 127 2.35 4.88 4.84
C SER A 127 2.27 4.06 6.11
N ARG A 128 3.39 3.92 6.81
CA ARG A 128 3.47 3.29 8.14
C ARG A 128 3.16 4.26 9.28
N GLY A 129 2.98 5.54 8.99
CA GLY A 129 2.43 6.53 9.92
C GLY A 129 0.92 6.31 10.13
N LYS A 130 0.32 7.16 10.94
CA LYS A 130 -1.12 7.11 11.18
C LYS A 130 -1.91 7.57 9.96
N VAL A 131 -2.82 6.75 9.47
CA VAL A 131 -3.70 7.04 8.33
C VAL A 131 -5.13 7.22 8.81
N VAL A 132 -5.73 8.39 8.57
CA VAL A 132 -7.13 8.68 8.89
C VAL A 132 -7.86 9.14 7.63
N ILE A 133 -8.89 8.38 7.22
CA ILE A 133 -9.74 8.66 6.06
C ILE A 133 -11.16 8.81 6.57
N ARG A 134 -11.67 10.04 6.62
CA ARG A 134 -12.98 10.30 7.23
C ARG A 134 -13.84 11.33 6.49
N ASN A 135 -15.16 11.14 6.56
CA ASN A 135 -16.15 12.07 5.98
C ASN A 135 -15.90 12.34 4.49
N ASN A 136 -15.49 11.33 3.72
CA ASN A 136 -15.28 11.46 2.29
C ASN A 136 -16.39 10.77 1.50
N TYR A 137 -16.53 11.17 0.25
CA TYR A 137 -17.40 10.52 -0.73
C TYR A 137 -16.56 9.89 -1.83
N PHE A 138 -16.81 8.60 -2.09
CA PHE A 138 -16.14 7.83 -3.13
C PHE A 138 -17.16 7.28 -4.14
N HIS A 139 -16.88 7.49 -5.44
CA HIS A 139 -17.58 6.86 -6.56
C HIS A 139 -16.56 6.58 -7.67
N THR A 140 -15.91 5.42 -7.62
CA THR A 140 -14.69 5.15 -8.37
C THR A 140 -14.85 3.96 -9.31
N ALA A 141 -14.16 4.00 -10.44
CA ALA A 141 -14.23 2.93 -11.45
C ALA A 141 -13.60 1.62 -10.96
N GLY A 142 -12.59 1.68 -10.12
CA GLY A 142 -12.00 0.55 -9.40
C GLY A 142 -12.18 0.68 -7.89
N ALA A 143 -11.26 0.13 -7.12
CA ALA A 143 -11.27 0.25 -5.66
C ALA A 143 -11.31 1.72 -5.22
N ALA A 144 -12.13 2.04 -4.24
CA ALA A 144 -12.14 3.36 -3.64
C ALA A 144 -10.85 3.65 -2.86
N ILE A 145 -10.40 2.65 -2.11
CA ILE A 145 -9.16 2.69 -1.34
C ILE A 145 -8.37 1.40 -1.59
N LEU A 146 -7.10 1.55 -1.92
CA LEU A 146 -6.18 0.43 -2.10
C LEU A 146 -4.93 0.66 -1.22
N PHE A 147 -4.61 -0.33 -0.39
CA PHE A 147 -3.34 -0.44 0.30
C PHE A 147 -2.52 -1.52 -0.40
N GLU A 148 -1.45 -1.13 -1.04
CA GLU A 148 -0.60 -2.00 -1.84
C GLU A 148 0.87 -1.70 -1.56
N GLY A 149 1.75 -2.55 -2.03
CA GLY A 149 3.20 -2.39 -1.99
C GLY A 149 3.85 -3.67 -2.49
N ASP A 150 4.99 -3.56 -3.13
CA ASP A 150 5.75 -4.72 -3.61
C ASP A 150 7.25 -4.40 -3.79
N GLY A 151 8.05 -5.43 -3.70
CA GLY A 151 9.49 -5.39 -3.95
C GLY A 151 9.92 -6.06 -5.27
N ASN A 152 8.99 -6.30 -6.22
CA ASN A 152 9.25 -7.12 -7.40
C ASN A 152 8.87 -6.47 -8.73
N PHE A 153 7.89 -5.55 -8.73
CA PHE A 153 7.37 -4.95 -9.95
C PHE A 153 7.36 -3.41 -9.90
N TRP A 154 6.58 -2.83 -8.97
CA TRP A 154 6.54 -1.36 -8.81
C TRP A 154 7.64 -0.82 -7.92
N TYR A 155 8.15 -1.65 -6.98
CA TYR A 155 9.14 -1.24 -5.98
C TYR A 155 8.65 -0.09 -5.12
N GLU A 156 7.38 -0.14 -4.73
CA GLU A 156 6.72 0.84 -3.89
C GLU A 156 6.61 0.33 -2.44
N GLN A 157 7.21 1.08 -1.51
CA GLN A 157 7.12 0.76 -0.09
C GLN A 157 5.76 1.17 0.46
N SER A 158 5.11 0.23 1.15
CA SER A 158 3.88 0.42 1.92
C SER A 158 3.98 -0.29 3.27
N GLY A 159 3.03 -1.18 3.57
CA GLY A 159 2.99 -1.90 4.84
C GLY A 159 2.35 -1.03 5.93
N VAL A 160 1.09 -0.61 5.71
CA VAL A 160 0.35 0.24 6.66
C VAL A 160 0.26 -0.40 8.04
N LYS A 161 0.30 0.42 9.11
CA LYS A 161 0.37 -0.06 10.51
C LYS A 161 -0.71 0.50 11.44
N ASP A 162 -1.35 1.60 11.11
CA ASP A 162 -2.45 2.20 11.89
C ASP A 162 -3.37 2.96 10.95
N VAL A 163 -4.48 2.32 10.56
CA VAL A 163 -5.45 2.86 9.61
C VAL A 163 -6.82 2.98 10.25
N LEU A 164 -7.44 4.15 10.10
CA LEU A 164 -8.83 4.41 10.46
C LEU A 164 -9.60 4.94 9.25
N ILE A 165 -10.60 4.19 8.79
CA ILE A 165 -11.54 4.56 7.74
C ILE A 165 -12.91 4.70 8.40
N ILE A 166 -13.41 5.94 8.55
CA ILE A 166 -14.60 6.22 9.35
C ILE A 166 -15.50 7.27 8.70
N ASP A 167 -16.81 7.13 8.86
CA ASP A 167 -17.83 8.10 8.40
C ASP A 167 -17.76 8.43 6.90
N ASN A 168 -17.29 7.51 6.04
CA ASN A 168 -17.24 7.72 4.59
C ASN A 168 -18.48 7.16 3.91
N ILE A 169 -18.76 7.68 2.71
CA ILE A 169 -19.79 7.17 1.80
C ILE A 169 -19.08 6.56 0.59
N PHE A 170 -19.30 5.27 0.37
CA PHE A 170 -18.88 4.54 -0.81
C PHE A 170 -20.10 4.28 -1.70
N GLU A 171 -20.15 4.95 -2.84
CA GLU A 171 -21.29 4.92 -3.76
C GLU A 171 -20.91 4.16 -5.02
N ASN A 172 -21.45 2.96 -5.20
CA ASN A 172 -21.28 2.17 -6.43
C ASN A 172 -19.84 2.15 -6.98
N CYS A 173 -18.85 1.89 -6.12
CA CYS A 173 -17.47 1.71 -6.55
C CYS A 173 -17.29 0.41 -7.35
N ASN A 174 -16.17 0.23 -8.05
CA ASN A 174 -15.85 -0.89 -8.94
C ASN A 174 -16.75 -1.01 -10.20
N TYR A 175 -17.30 0.09 -10.69
CA TYR A 175 -18.14 0.03 -11.90
C TYR A 175 -17.36 -0.09 -13.23
N GLY A 176 -16.03 0.00 -13.17
CA GLY A 176 -15.15 -0.08 -14.34
C GLY A 176 -14.53 -1.45 -14.56
N TYR A 177 -13.27 -1.47 -14.98
CA TYR A 177 -12.55 -2.69 -15.27
C TYR A 177 -12.22 -3.47 -14.00
N SER A 178 -12.55 -4.76 -13.97
CA SER A 178 -12.49 -5.62 -12.78
C SER A 178 -11.09 -5.75 -12.15
N ASN A 179 -10.01 -5.52 -12.91
CA ASN A 179 -8.65 -5.58 -12.39
C ASN A 179 -8.19 -4.28 -11.70
N TRP A 180 -9.01 -3.24 -11.69
CA TRP A 180 -8.71 -1.99 -10.96
C TRP A 180 -9.03 -2.03 -9.47
N GLY A 181 -9.44 -3.18 -8.98
CA GLY A 181 -9.65 -3.43 -7.56
C GLY A 181 -10.40 -4.73 -7.33
N ARG A 182 -9.98 -5.48 -6.33
CA ARG A 182 -10.65 -6.73 -5.94
C ARG A 182 -11.90 -6.50 -5.12
N ALA A 183 -12.04 -5.31 -4.54
CA ALA A 183 -13.17 -4.89 -3.73
C ALA A 183 -13.23 -3.36 -3.64
N CYS A 184 -14.28 -2.81 -3.04
CA CYS A 184 -14.43 -1.38 -2.77
C CYS A 184 -13.25 -0.86 -1.92
N ILE A 185 -12.90 -1.57 -0.84
CA ILE A 185 -11.67 -1.38 -0.08
C ILE A 185 -10.82 -2.64 -0.27
N ALA A 186 -9.62 -2.49 -0.80
CA ALA A 186 -8.72 -3.59 -1.05
C ALA A 186 -7.38 -3.39 -0.34
N VAL A 187 -6.93 -4.44 0.34
CA VAL A 187 -5.61 -4.55 0.92
C VAL A 187 -4.93 -5.72 0.26
N GLY A 188 -3.92 -5.43 -0.55
CA GLY A 188 -3.24 -6.48 -1.29
C GLY A 188 -1.87 -6.02 -1.70
N SER A 189 -0.89 -6.88 -1.53
CA SER A 189 0.48 -6.62 -1.91
C SER A 189 0.99 -7.70 -2.85
N GLY A 190 1.93 -7.34 -3.70
CA GLY A 190 2.63 -8.28 -4.56
C GLY A 190 3.59 -9.13 -3.74
N ILE A 191 3.05 -10.06 -2.94
CA ILE A 191 3.80 -10.96 -2.07
C ILE A 191 3.83 -12.35 -2.71
N PRO A 192 4.98 -12.80 -3.27
CA PRO A 192 5.12 -14.11 -3.87
C PRO A 192 5.04 -15.25 -2.87
N ASP A 193 5.71 -15.15 -1.71
CA ASP A 193 5.68 -16.13 -0.63
C ASP A 193 4.84 -15.63 0.55
N ARG A 194 3.70 -16.29 0.77
CA ARG A 194 2.72 -15.93 1.81
C ARG A 194 3.09 -16.41 3.22
N LYS A 195 4.16 -17.16 3.38
CA LYS A 195 4.51 -17.79 4.67
C LYS A 195 5.40 -16.94 5.57
N GLY A 196 5.81 -15.77 5.14
CA GLY A 196 6.87 -15.00 5.80
C GLY A 196 6.43 -14.05 6.90
N GLY A 197 5.14 -13.82 7.11
CA GLY A 197 4.63 -12.84 8.07
C GLY A 197 3.55 -11.94 7.45
N TYR A 198 3.22 -10.85 8.13
CA TYR A 198 2.17 -9.94 7.68
C TYR A 198 2.77 -8.59 7.33
N TYR A 199 2.36 -8.06 6.17
CA TYR A 199 2.87 -6.79 5.65
C TYR A 199 2.03 -5.61 6.11
N HIS A 200 0.70 -5.79 6.22
CA HIS A 200 -0.24 -4.75 6.66
C HIS A 200 -0.80 -5.06 8.05
N HIS A 201 -1.01 -4.01 8.85
CA HIS A 201 -1.46 -4.16 10.24
C HIS A 201 -2.54 -3.14 10.63
N ASN A 202 -3.40 -3.53 11.59
CA ASN A 202 -4.30 -2.67 12.36
C ASN A 202 -5.18 -1.74 11.49
N ILE A 203 -6.06 -2.32 10.69
CA ILE A 203 -6.99 -1.59 9.82
C ILE A 203 -8.37 -1.57 10.47
N ARG A 204 -8.92 -0.39 10.71
CA ARG A 204 -10.26 -0.18 11.27
C ARG A 204 -11.15 0.50 10.25
N ILE A 205 -12.26 -0.16 9.89
CA ILE A 205 -13.26 0.31 8.92
C ILE A 205 -14.57 0.37 9.68
N VAL A 206 -14.94 1.56 10.17
CA VAL A 206 -16.02 1.71 11.12
C VAL A 206 -17.00 2.82 10.72
N ASP A 207 -18.28 2.63 10.99
CA ASP A 207 -19.35 3.63 10.81
C ASP A 207 -19.42 4.23 9.40
N ASN A 208 -19.04 3.48 8.35
CA ASN A 208 -19.15 3.92 6.97
C ASN A 208 -20.50 3.50 6.36
N LYS A 209 -20.85 4.16 5.25
CA LYS A 209 -22.00 3.81 4.43
C LYS A 209 -21.54 3.28 3.08
N PHE A 210 -21.89 2.01 2.78
CA PHE A 210 -21.67 1.36 1.50
C PHE A 210 -23.00 1.26 0.74
N ARG A 211 -23.18 2.05 -0.30
CA ARG A 211 -24.29 1.92 -1.25
C ARG A 211 -23.73 1.29 -2.52
N ILE A 212 -23.98 0.01 -2.72
CA ILE A 212 -23.22 -0.81 -3.67
C ILE A 212 -24.11 -1.68 -4.56
N PHE A 213 -23.74 -1.78 -5.83
CA PHE A 213 -24.23 -2.80 -6.76
C PHE A 213 -23.29 -4.02 -6.79
N ASP A 214 -21.97 -3.79 -6.59
CA ASP A 214 -20.94 -4.82 -6.53
C ASP A 214 -20.82 -5.34 -5.09
N PRO A 215 -21.06 -6.64 -4.84
CA PRO A 215 -21.02 -7.20 -3.50
C PRO A 215 -19.62 -7.16 -2.86
N ARG A 216 -18.54 -7.01 -3.62
CA ARG A 216 -17.17 -7.02 -3.14
C ARG A 216 -16.85 -5.74 -2.34
N ILE A 217 -17.08 -5.78 -1.03
CA ILE A 217 -16.87 -4.64 -0.12
C ILE A 217 -15.41 -4.58 0.32
N LEU A 218 -14.89 -5.71 0.83
CA LEU A 218 -13.57 -5.77 1.44
C LEU A 218 -12.78 -6.99 0.93
N TYR A 219 -11.58 -6.73 0.47
CA TYR A 219 -10.59 -7.75 0.17
C TYR A 219 -9.35 -7.52 1.02
N LEU A 220 -8.90 -8.54 1.75
CA LEU A 220 -7.69 -8.50 2.58
C LEU A 220 -6.75 -9.62 2.17
N HIS A 221 -5.48 -9.28 1.98
CA HIS A 221 -4.40 -10.22 1.77
C HIS A 221 -3.20 -9.82 2.61
N ASN A 222 -2.67 -10.78 3.36
CA ASN A 222 -1.49 -10.61 4.21
C ASN A 222 -1.65 -9.49 5.26
N VAL A 223 -2.72 -9.58 6.07
CA VAL A 223 -3.10 -8.59 7.08
C VAL A 223 -3.12 -9.21 8.46
N ASP A 224 -2.49 -8.55 9.42
CA ASP A 224 -2.64 -8.82 10.85
C ASP A 224 -3.46 -7.70 11.51
N GLY A 225 -4.70 -8.01 11.86
CA GLY A 225 -5.62 -7.10 12.52
C GLY A 225 -6.47 -6.27 11.56
N CYS A 226 -7.75 -6.64 11.43
CA CYS A 226 -8.77 -5.81 10.79
C CYS A 226 -10.05 -5.84 11.60
N ILE A 227 -10.65 -4.67 11.82
CA ILE A 227 -11.99 -4.51 12.41
C ILE A 227 -12.88 -3.84 11.37
N PHE A 228 -14.00 -4.48 11.06
CA PHE A 228 -15.08 -3.92 10.23
C PHE A 228 -16.35 -3.94 11.07
N SER A 229 -16.83 -2.79 11.56
CA SER A 229 -17.99 -2.71 12.46
C SER A 229 -18.79 -1.42 12.31
N GLY A 230 -20.06 -1.44 12.68
CA GLY A 230 -20.95 -0.28 12.62
C GLY A 230 -21.23 0.24 11.20
N ASN A 231 -20.78 -0.45 10.16
CA ASN A 231 -20.97 -0.05 8.78
C ASN A 231 -22.38 -0.38 8.30
N LYS A 232 -22.95 0.50 7.46
CA LYS A 232 -24.24 0.29 6.82
C LYS A 232 -24.07 -0.12 5.37
N ILE A 233 -24.66 -1.26 4.98
CA ILE A 233 -24.58 -1.79 3.63
C ILE A 233 -25.97 -1.72 2.98
N GLU A 234 -26.09 -0.97 1.90
CA GLU A 234 -27.30 -0.81 1.09
C GLU A 234 -27.01 -1.30 -0.33
N LYS A 235 -27.79 -2.27 -0.83
CA LYS A 235 -27.69 -2.72 -2.22
C LYS A 235 -28.38 -1.72 -3.15
N THR A 236 -27.75 -1.44 -4.29
CA THR A 236 -28.31 -0.63 -5.38
C THR A 236 -28.47 -1.48 -6.65
N THR A 237 -29.25 -0.98 -7.59
CA THR A 237 -29.45 -1.58 -8.92
C THR A 237 -29.01 -0.64 -10.04
N ASP A 238 -28.20 0.36 -9.71
CA ASP A 238 -27.79 1.40 -10.65
C ASP A 238 -26.85 0.88 -11.74
N TYR A 239 -26.13 -0.22 -11.46
CA TYR A 239 -25.25 -0.92 -12.39
C TYR A 239 -25.54 -2.42 -12.41
N THR A 240 -25.26 -3.08 -13.53
CA THR A 240 -25.38 -4.53 -13.64
C THR A 240 -24.11 -5.20 -13.13
N TYR A 241 -24.25 -6.11 -12.17
CA TYR A 241 -23.14 -6.93 -11.71
C TYR A 241 -22.99 -8.18 -12.58
N THR A 242 -21.79 -8.42 -13.11
CA THR A 242 -21.51 -9.49 -14.10
C THR A 242 -20.45 -10.48 -13.67
N LEU A 243 -19.84 -10.28 -12.50
CA LEU A 243 -18.77 -11.16 -12.02
C LEU A 243 -19.34 -12.33 -11.21
N SER A 244 -18.54 -13.38 -11.02
CA SER A 244 -18.92 -14.57 -10.28
C SER A 244 -18.76 -14.47 -8.77
N GLU A 245 -17.93 -13.53 -8.28
CA GLU A 245 -17.72 -13.37 -6.83
C GLU A 245 -18.93 -12.68 -6.20
N THR A 246 -19.54 -13.34 -5.24
CA THR A 246 -20.76 -12.86 -4.56
C THR A 246 -20.55 -12.55 -3.08
N ARG A 247 -19.35 -12.80 -2.54
CA ARG A 247 -19.03 -12.54 -1.15
C ARG A 247 -18.74 -11.06 -0.91
N ASN A 248 -19.26 -10.53 0.17
CA ASN A 248 -18.98 -9.17 0.61
C ASN A 248 -17.53 -9.04 1.12
N PHE A 249 -17.03 -10.09 1.74
CA PHE A 249 -15.72 -10.11 2.40
C PHE A 249 -14.90 -11.30 1.91
N VAL A 250 -13.70 -11.02 1.46
CA VAL A 250 -12.71 -12.03 1.07
C VAL A 250 -11.41 -11.72 1.78
N TYR A 251 -10.89 -12.66 2.53
CA TYR A 251 -9.59 -12.54 3.18
C TYR A 251 -8.78 -13.81 2.99
N ASP A 252 -7.50 -13.61 2.72
CA ASP A 252 -6.55 -14.64 2.37
C ASP A 252 -5.23 -14.35 3.11
N ASP A 253 -4.72 -15.36 3.83
CA ASP A 253 -3.51 -15.24 4.62
C ASP A 253 -3.55 -14.06 5.61
N CYS A 254 -4.59 -14.04 6.44
CA CYS A 254 -4.84 -12.99 7.43
C CYS A 254 -5.10 -13.58 8.81
N ILE A 255 -4.78 -12.80 9.86
CA ILE A 255 -5.10 -13.13 11.26
C ILE A 255 -5.77 -11.94 11.96
N ASN A 256 -6.40 -12.19 13.10
CA ASN A 256 -7.05 -11.18 13.94
C ASN A 256 -8.09 -10.35 13.17
N ILE A 257 -8.94 -11.02 12.36
CA ILE A 257 -9.98 -10.39 11.56
C ILE A 257 -11.30 -10.46 12.31
N ASN A 258 -11.90 -9.31 12.57
CA ASN A 258 -13.23 -9.16 13.17
C ASN A 258 -14.16 -8.39 12.22
N ILE A 259 -15.20 -9.06 11.72
CA ILE A 259 -16.19 -8.50 10.79
C ILE A 259 -17.57 -8.63 11.42
N GLU A 260 -18.21 -7.50 11.67
CA GLU A 260 -19.60 -7.37 12.11
C GLU A 260 -20.42 -6.86 10.90
N GLU A 261 -21.36 -7.70 10.42
CA GLU A 261 -22.26 -7.37 9.31
C GLU A 261 -23.49 -6.58 9.76
#